data_150dd53c42c6bea262e5397e6a3e1bdf
#
_entry.id   150dd53c42c6bea262e5397e6a3e1bdf
#
_cell.length_a   1.000
_cell.length_b   1.000
_cell.length_c   1.000
_cell.angle_alpha   90.00
_cell.angle_beta   90.00
_cell.angle_gamma   90.00
#
_symmetry.space_group_name_H-M   'P 1'
#
loop_
_entity.id
_entity.type
_entity.pdbx_description
1 polymer ?
#
loop_
_entity_poly.entity_id
_entity_poly.type
_entity_poly.pdbx_seq_one_letter_code
_entity_poly.pdbx_strand_id
1 'polypeptide(L)'
;MQRRILNSGLASKKNRTAPSESLRPRFIFRFLVLVVSAGTILWPGQGFALPNVHEVAQAVDAHYNRLRSLQANFTEIYQGNGISRTESGILLLKKPGKMRWEYRSPEEKLFVSDGKDAWLYLPNEKQARKSSLKKLEDLRSPIAFLLGKTKLEKELQGLSFAPDVKAWHEGNSILRGVPRAMEDQVQQVLIEVTPESKIARILIDGTDGSLTEYRLSDQKENLEFSETNFRFSPPQGTEVGEGLNGP
;
A
#
# COMPACT_ATOMS: atom_id res chain seq x y z
N MET A 1 41.95 12.45 -44.58
CA MET A 1 41.81 11.84 -45.93
C MET A 1 40.33 11.73 -46.17
N GLN A 2 39.67 12.72 -46.82
CA GLN A 2 39.41 12.90 -48.25
C GLN A 2 38.84 11.61 -48.86
N ARG A 3 37.69 11.60 -49.50
CA ARG A 3 37.03 12.42 -50.55
C ARG A 3 35.57 11.97 -50.62
N ARG A 4 34.54 12.80 -50.76
CA ARG A 4 33.99 13.47 -51.95
C ARG A 4 33.80 12.56 -53.18
N ILE A 5 32.58 12.51 -53.76
CA ILE A 5 32.16 13.24 -54.98
C ILE A 5 30.73 12.79 -55.30
N LEU A 6 29.69 13.61 -55.38
CA LEU A 6 29.15 14.35 -56.56
C LEU A 6 28.72 13.41 -57.72
N ASN A 7 27.60 13.45 -58.36
CA ASN A 7 26.92 14.53 -59.02
C ASN A 7 25.78 14.00 -59.90
N SER A 8 24.78 14.77 -60.09
CA SER A 8 24.14 15.27 -61.34
C SER A 8 23.18 14.25 -62.02
N GLY A 9 22.10 14.62 -62.55
CA GLY A 9 21.54 15.88 -62.97
C GLY A 9 20.65 15.64 -64.19
N LEU A 10 19.84 16.62 -64.50
CA LEU A 10 19.18 16.95 -65.77
C LEU A 10 17.93 16.11 -66.18
N ALA A 11 16.77 16.64 -66.20
CA ALA A 11 16.16 17.75 -66.95
C ALA A 11 15.40 17.31 -68.22
N SER A 12 14.21 17.93 -68.36
CA SER A 12 13.59 18.45 -69.59
C SER A 12 12.70 17.57 -70.46
N LYS A 13 11.47 17.86 -70.64
CA LYS A 13 10.84 18.77 -71.67
C LYS A 13 9.31 18.56 -71.65
N LYS A 14 8.61 19.58 -71.42
CA LYS A 14 7.66 20.40 -72.17
C LYS A 14 7.08 19.77 -73.46
N ASN A 15 5.73 19.63 -73.47
CA ASN A 15 4.94 20.01 -74.61
C ASN A 15 3.52 20.45 -74.27
N ARG A 16 3.17 21.59 -74.82
CA ARG A 16 1.85 22.25 -74.83
C ARG A 16 1.02 21.67 -75.99
N THR A 17 -0.30 21.53 -75.75
CA THR A 17 -1.33 21.89 -76.71
C THR A 17 -2.65 22.11 -76.05
N ALA A 18 -3.28 23.24 -76.27
CA ALA A 18 -4.69 23.56 -76.13
C ALA A 18 -5.28 23.73 -77.53
N PRO A 19 -6.57 24.05 -77.72
CA PRO A 19 -7.81 23.87 -77.01
C PRO A 19 -8.92 23.21 -77.87
N SER A 20 -10.06 22.87 -77.35
CA SER A 20 -11.34 22.89 -78.08
C SER A 20 -12.51 23.13 -77.12
N GLU A 21 -13.25 24.17 -77.42
CA GLU A 21 -14.53 24.52 -76.92
C GLU A 21 -15.56 23.45 -77.19
N SER A 22 -16.51 23.25 -76.27
CA SER A 22 -17.96 23.24 -76.56
C SER A 22 -18.85 22.89 -75.39
N LEU A 23 -19.88 23.69 -75.29
CA LEU A 23 -21.22 23.37 -74.77
C LEU A 23 -21.47 23.31 -73.24
N ARG A 24 -22.03 24.39 -72.72
CA ARG A 24 -22.73 24.46 -71.44
C ARG A 24 -24.13 23.77 -71.53
N PRO A 25 -24.57 23.11 -70.48
CA PRO A 25 -25.94 23.26 -70.04
C PRO A 25 -25.98 23.91 -68.64
N ARG A 26 -26.93 24.83 -68.54
CA ARG A 26 -27.30 25.51 -67.29
C ARG A 26 -27.98 24.50 -66.38
N PHE A 27 -27.35 24.11 -65.30
CA PHE A 27 -27.99 23.43 -64.16
C PHE A 27 -28.22 24.47 -63.07
N ILE A 28 -29.50 24.65 -62.75
CA ILE A 28 -29.99 25.47 -61.65
C ILE A 28 -29.66 24.70 -60.35
N PHE A 29 -28.65 25.12 -59.62
CA PHE A 29 -28.35 24.59 -58.28
C PHE A 29 -29.30 25.28 -57.27
N ARG A 30 -30.34 24.54 -56.88
CA ARG A 30 -31.10 24.85 -55.66
C ARG A 30 -30.18 24.64 -54.47
N PHE A 31 -29.78 25.72 -53.82
CA PHE A 31 -29.10 25.67 -52.51
C PHE A 31 -30.09 25.14 -51.45
N LEU A 32 -29.93 23.88 -51.09
CA LEU A 32 -30.55 23.31 -49.88
C LEU A 32 -29.67 23.71 -48.69
N VAL A 33 -30.05 24.76 -47.96
CA VAL A 33 -29.39 25.15 -46.73
C VAL A 33 -29.74 24.09 -45.66
N LEU A 34 -28.83 23.17 -45.43
CA LEU A 34 -28.91 22.19 -44.34
C LEU A 34 -28.44 22.90 -43.06
N VAL A 35 -29.42 23.38 -42.26
CA VAL A 35 -29.15 23.92 -40.93
C VAL A 35 -28.75 22.73 -40.04
N VAL A 36 -27.42 22.50 -39.91
CA VAL A 36 -26.88 21.60 -38.89
C VAL A 36 -26.98 22.32 -37.54
N SER A 37 -28.05 22.07 -36.81
CA SER A 37 -28.14 22.45 -35.41
C SER A 37 -27.10 21.61 -34.63
N ALA A 38 -25.97 22.25 -34.33
CA ALA A 38 -24.97 21.70 -33.41
C ALA A 38 -25.61 21.66 -32.00
N GLY A 39 -26.31 20.57 -31.71
CA GLY A 39 -26.71 20.24 -30.34
C GLY A 39 -25.44 19.99 -29.52
N THR A 40 -25.05 20.96 -28.68
CA THR A 40 -24.05 20.72 -27.64
C THR A 40 -24.60 19.69 -26.68
N ILE A 41 -24.20 18.43 -26.87
CA ILE A 41 -24.42 17.39 -25.86
C ILE A 41 -23.55 17.79 -24.68
N LEU A 42 -24.14 18.44 -23.68
CA LEU A 42 -23.58 18.59 -22.36
C LEU A 42 -23.50 17.19 -21.77
N TRP A 43 -22.33 16.54 -21.90
CA TRP A 43 -22.00 15.37 -21.14
C TRP A 43 -21.98 15.81 -19.67
N PRO A 44 -22.86 15.28 -18.81
CA PRO A 44 -22.73 15.56 -17.39
C PRO A 44 -21.36 15.04 -16.99
N GLY A 45 -20.43 15.95 -16.68
CA GLY A 45 -19.17 15.59 -16.09
C GLY A 45 -19.48 14.73 -14.87
N GLN A 46 -19.14 13.45 -14.92
CA GLN A 46 -19.18 12.61 -13.72
C GLN A 46 -18.13 13.20 -12.80
N GLY A 47 -18.53 14.09 -11.91
CA GLY A 47 -17.72 14.51 -10.80
C GLY A 47 -17.39 13.25 -10.00
N PHE A 48 -16.13 12.81 -10.09
CA PHE A 48 -15.64 11.79 -9.17
C PHE A 48 -15.74 12.40 -7.77
N ALA A 49 -16.79 12.03 -7.04
CA ALA A 49 -16.85 12.34 -5.63
C ALA A 49 -15.62 11.72 -4.98
N LEU A 50 -14.87 12.51 -4.22
CA LEU A 50 -13.75 11.96 -3.45
C LEU A 50 -14.32 10.89 -2.52
N PRO A 51 -13.69 9.71 -2.42
CA PRO A 51 -14.17 8.65 -1.56
C PRO A 51 -14.28 9.19 -0.13
N ASN A 52 -15.35 8.85 0.57
CA ASN A 52 -15.46 9.18 1.98
C ASN A 52 -14.58 8.23 2.82
N VAL A 53 -14.31 8.61 4.07
CA VAL A 53 -13.43 7.86 4.97
C VAL A 53 -13.92 6.42 5.19
N HIS A 54 -15.23 6.22 5.25
CA HIS A 54 -15.84 4.90 5.45
C HIS A 54 -15.63 3.99 4.24
N GLU A 55 -15.73 4.53 3.02
CA GLU A 55 -15.46 3.78 1.79
C GLU A 55 -14.01 3.32 1.72
N VAL A 56 -13.05 4.20 2.09
CA VAL A 56 -11.64 3.83 2.15
C VAL A 56 -11.39 2.76 3.21
N ALA A 57 -11.95 2.90 4.41
CA ALA A 57 -11.82 1.91 5.47
C ALA A 57 -12.40 0.54 5.07
N GLN A 58 -13.59 0.53 4.46
CA GLN A 58 -14.23 -0.70 3.96
C GLN A 58 -13.42 -1.36 2.84
N ALA A 59 -12.80 -0.57 1.96
CA ALA A 59 -11.93 -1.08 0.90
C ALA A 59 -10.68 -1.74 1.48
N VAL A 60 -10.05 -1.14 2.50
CA VAL A 60 -8.93 -1.75 3.25
C VAL A 60 -9.36 -3.05 3.92
N ASP A 61 -10.48 -3.04 4.64
CA ASP A 61 -11.01 -4.25 5.29
C ASP A 61 -11.28 -5.36 4.27
N ALA A 62 -11.93 -5.02 3.15
CA ALA A 62 -12.21 -5.97 2.07
C ALA A 62 -10.92 -6.52 1.45
N HIS A 63 -9.89 -5.67 1.29
CA HIS A 63 -8.60 -6.08 0.76
C HIS A 63 -7.93 -7.09 1.68
N TYR A 64 -7.69 -6.71 2.95
CA TYR A 64 -7.00 -7.59 3.90
C TYR A 64 -7.81 -8.84 4.25
N ASN A 65 -9.13 -8.77 4.33
CA ASN A 65 -9.97 -9.95 4.61
C ASN A 65 -9.89 -11.03 3.53
N ARG A 66 -9.62 -10.68 2.27
CA ARG A 66 -9.45 -11.62 1.16
C ARG A 66 -8.06 -12.25 1.09
N LEU A 67 -7.05 -11.63 1.69
CA LEU A 67 -5.69 -12.16 1.67
C LEU A 67 -5.61 -13.50 2.42
N ARG A 68 -4.91 -14.46 1.84
CA ARG A 68 -4.52 -15.72 2.48
C ARG A 68 -3.15 -15.61 3.12
N SER A 69 -2.27 -14.86 2.48
CA SER A 69 -0.91 -14.61 2.94
C SER A 69 -0.39 -13.26 2.45
N LEU A 70 0.59 -12.72 3.15
CA LEU A 70 1.31 -11.49 2.80
C LEU A 70 2.78 -11.65 3.16
N GLN A 71 3.66 -11.21 2.28
CA GLN A 71 5.05 -10.91 2.56
C GLN A 71 5.29 -9.43 2.35
N ALA A 72 6.02 -8.80 3.24
CA ALA A 72 6.45 -7.40 3.08
C ALA A 72 7.83 -7.20 3.70
N ASN A 73 8.58 -6.23 3.19
CA ASN A 73 9.65 -5.63 3.95
C ASN A 73 9.03 -4.62 4.93
N PHE A 74 9.54 -4.56 6.14
CA PHE A 74 9.12 -3.56 7.11
C PHE A 74 10.29 -2.74 7.62
N THR A 75 9.98 -1.49 8.00
CA THR A 75 10.82 -0.65 8.85
C THR A 75 9.98 -0.20 10.03
N GLU A 76 10.46 -0.44 11.22
CA GLU A 76 9.89 0.02 12.47
C GLU A 76 10.75 1.15 13.02
N ILE A 77 10.15 2.29 13.33
CA ILE A 77 10.80 3.46 13.92
C ILE A 77 10.09 3.74 15.24
N TYR A 78 10.81 3.64 16.34
CA TYR A 78 10.33 3.99 17.67
C TYR A 78 11.01 5.25 18.16
N GLN A 79 10.23 6.15 18.73
CA GLN A 79 10.70 7.35 19.40
C GLN A 79 9.91 7.51 20.72
N GLY A 80 10.60 7.60 21.83
CA GLY A 80 9.94 7.75 23.12
C GLY A 80 10.93 7.62 24.27
N ASN A 81 10.64 8.23 25.41
CA ASN A 81 11.44 8.13 26.63
C ASN A 81 12.93 8.42 26.40
N GLY A 82 13.26 9.36 25.49
CA GLY A 82 14.64 9.70 25.13
C GLY A 82 15.36 8.67 24.26
N ILE A 83 14.66 7.64 23.79
CA ILE A 83 15.18 6.57 22.91
C ILE A 83 14.65 6.81 21.49
N SER A 84 15.53 6.67 20.51
CA SER A 84 15.17 6.57 19.09
C SER A 84 15.81 5.31 18.51
N ARG A 85 14.97 4.43 17.94
CA ARG A 85 15.40 3.14 17.40
C ARG A 85 14.76 2.93 16.02
N THR A 86 15.55 2.49 15.07
CA THR A 86 15.07 2.07 13.75
C THR A 86 15.48 0.63 13.51
N GLU A 87 14.51 -0.20 13.24
CA GLU A 87 14.70 -1.62 12.98
C GLU A 87 14.03 -1.99 11.66
N SER A 88 14.55 -2.99 10.98
CA SER A 88 13.98 -3.44 9.70
C SER A 88 14.14 -4.93 9.47
N GLY A 89 13.30 -5.46 8.60
CA GLY A 89 13.32 -6.87 8.31
C GLY A 89 12.23 -7.32 7.33
N ILE A 90 11.83 -8.57 7.45
CA ILE A 90 10.80 -9.19 6.62
C ILE A 90 9.65 -9.67 7.50
N LEU A 91 8.44 -9.37 7.06
CA LEU A 91 7.18 -9.84 7.62
C LEU A 91 6.60 -10.92 6.70
N LEU A 92 6.23 -12.06 7.26
CA LEU A 92 5.39 -13.08 6.63
C LEU A 92 4.12 -13.25 7.45
N LEU A 93 2.98 -13.18 6.79
CA LEU A 93 1.67 -13.47 7.36
C LEU A 93 1.00 -14.59 6.58
N LYS A 94 0.36 -15.54 7.29
CA LYS A 94 -0.47 -16.58 6.70
C LYS A 94 -1.67 -16.83 7.59
N LYS A 95 -2.86 -16.68 7.05
CA LYS A 95 -4.08 -16.90 7.81
C LYS A 95 -4.37 -18.41 8.01
N PRO A 96 -4.98 -18.78 9.13
CA PRO A 96 -5.28 -17.94 10.30
C PRO A 96 -4.10 -17.81 11.27
N GLY A 97 -3.84 -16.61 11.77
CA GLY A 97 -3.00 -16.33 12.95
C GLY A 97 -1.51 -16.64 12.86
N LYS A 98 -1.01 -17.07 11.69
CA LYS A 98 0.42 -17.35 11.51
C LYS A 98 1.16 -16.12 11.08
N MET A 99 2.25 -15.82 11.76
CA MET A 99 3.10 -14.69 11.42
C MET A 99 4.57 -14.99 11.74
N ARG A 100 5.45 -14.31 11.01
CA ARG A 100 6.88 -14.30 11.25
C ARG A 100 7.41 -12.89 10.98
N TRP A 101 7.93 -12.25 12.01
CA TRP A 101 8.67 -11.00 11.93
C TRP A 101 10.14 -11.34 12.12
N GLU A 102 10.91 -11.18 11.06
CA GLU A 102 12.34 -11.45 11.06
C GLU A 102 13.08 -10.12 10.96
N TYR A 103 13.49 -9.59 12.10
CA TYR A 103 14.31 -8.39 12.19
C TYR A 103 15.74 -8.74 11.75
N ARG A 104 16.32 -7.91 10.91
CA ARG A 104 17.64 -8.10 10.31
C ARG A 104 18.60 -6.96 10.60
N SER A 105 18.11 -5.80 10.98
CA SER A 105 18.90 -4.61 11.27
C SER A 105 18.24 -3.79 12.37
N PRO A 106 19.00 -3.18 13.30
CA PRO A 106 20.44 -3.33 13.50
C PRO A 106 20.81 -4.67 14.12
N GLU A 107 19.87 -5.33 14.80
CA GLU A 107 20.07 -6.60 15.48
C GLU A 107 19.05 -7.63 15.02
N GLU A 108 19.48 -8.90 15.02
CA GLU A 108 18.59 -10.00 14.70
C GLU A 108 17.65 -10.28 15.87
N LYS A 109 16.35 -10.30 15.59
CA LYS A 109 15.28 -10.78 16.45
C LYS A 109 14.28 -11.55 15.62
N LEU A 110 13.62 -12.50 16.23
CA LEU A 110 12.56 -13.25 15.56
C LEU A 110 11.32 -13.28 16.45
N PHE A 111 10.22 -12.75 15.92
CA PHE A 111 8.91 -13.05 16.43
C PHE A 111 8.21 -14.00 15.47
N VAL A 112 7.69 -15.12 15.98
CA VAL A 112 7.00 -16.10 15.14
C VAL A 112 5.80 -16.70 15.88
N SER A 113 4.66 -16.83 15.16
CA SER A 113 3.48 -17.54 15.65
C SER A 113 3.04 -18.59 14.64
N ASP A 114 2.67 -19.76 15.14
CA ASP A 114 2.09 -20.87 14.37
C ASP A 114 0.54 -20.83 14.30
N GLY A 115 -0.05 -19.77 14.87
CA GLY A 115 -1.50 -19.60 14.98
C GLY A 115 -2.08 -20.04 16.34
N LYS A 116 -1.26 -20.65 17.21
CA LYS A 116 -1.62 -21.09 18.57
C LYS A 116 -0.67 -20.51 19.59
N ASP A 117 0.62 -20.74 19.40
CA ASP A 117 1.70 -20.25 20.24
C ASP A 117 2.50 -19.19 19.50
N ALA A 118 3.12 -18.29 20.24
CA ALA A 118 4.02 -17.28 19.75
C ALA A 118 5.34 -17.31 20.52
N TRP A 119 6.41 -17.02 19.81
CA TRP A 119 7.77 -16.97 20.32
C TRP A 119 8.40 -15.63 19.97
N LEU A 120 9.13 -15.06 20.92
CA LEU A 120 10.11 -14.00 20.69
C LEU A 120 11.48 -14.60 20.98
N TYR A 121 12.39 -14.54 20.02
CA TYR A 121 13.76 -15.02 20.13
C TYR A 121 14.74 -13.90 19.91
N LEU A 122 15.66 -13.74 20.83
CA LEU A 122 16.74 -12.75 20.87
C LEU A 122 18.08 -13.51 20.77
N PRO A 123 18.64 -13.72 19.56
CA PRO A 123 19.84 -14.52 19.34
C PRO A 123 21.05 -14.05 20.14
N ASN A 124 21.27 -12.72 20.18
CA ASN A 124 22.39 -12.11 20.87
C ASN A 124 22.38 -12.36 22.39
N GLU A 125 21.19 -12.45 22.97
CA GLU A 125 20.98 -12.70 24.39
C GLU A 125 20.84 -14.19 24.68
N LYS A 126 20.75 -15.05 23.65
CA LYS A 126 20.41 -16.48 23.75
C LYS A 126 19.14 -16.72 24.57
N GLN A 127 18.15 -15.85 24.40
CA GLN A 127 16.87 -15.91 25.09
C GLN A 127 15.74 -16.18 24.12
N ALA A 128 14.78 -17.00 24.53
CA ALA A 128 13.52 -17.21 23.86
C ALA A 128 12.36 -17.10 24.86
N ARG A 129 11.31 -16.41 24.48
CA ARG A 129 10.12 -16.26 25.31
C ARG A 129 8.91 -16.83 24.57
N LYS A 130 8.07 -17.59 25.28
CA LYS A 130 6.88 -18.21 24.72
C LYS A 130 5.62 -17.64 25.35
N SER A 131 4.58 -17.45 24.55
CA SER A 131 3.23 -17.12 25.02
C SER A 131 2.18 -17.75 24.11
N SER A 132 0.95 -17.90 24.60
CA SER A 132 -0.15 -18.24 23.70
C SER A 132 -0.55 -17.05 22.85
N LEU A 133 -0.90 -17.28 21.58
CA LEU A 133 -1.37 -16.22 20.68
C LEU A 133 -2.60 -15.48 21.26
N LYS A 134 -3.48 -16.20 21.97
CA LYS A 134 -4.63 -15.62 22.64
C LYS A 134 -4.26 -14.52 23.64
N LYS A 135 -3.18 -14.73 24.43
CA LYS A 135 -2.67 -13.68 25.34
C LYS A 135 -2.10 -12.48 24.58
N LEU A 136 -1.63 -12.67 23.34
CA LEU A 136 -1.12 -11.59 22.49
C LEU A 136 -2.25 -10.84 21.79
N GLU A 137 -3.35 -11.49 21.46
CA GLU A 137 -4.56 -10.82 20.98
C GLU A 137 -5.11 -9.86 22.06
N ASP A 138 -4.93 -10.21 23.33
CA ASP A 138 -5.21 -9.31 24.46
C ASP A 138 -4.18 -8.16 24.58
N LEU A 139 -2.97 -8.29 24.02
CA LEU A 139 -1.96 -7.21 23.94
C LEU A 139 -2.17 -6.24 22.76
N ARG A 140 -3.24 -6.46 21.98
CA ARG A 140 -3.88 -5.50 21.09
C ARG A 140 -2.92 -4.72 20.19
N SER A 141 -2.02 -5.45 19.51
CA SER A 141 -1.10 -4.83 18.56
C SER A 141 -1.87 -4.18 17.41
N PRO A 142 -1.59 -2.91 17.04
CA PRO A 142 -2.13 -2.26 15.86
C PRO A 142 -1.85 -3.02 14.56
N ILE A 143 -0.84 -3.88 14.56
CA ILE A 143 -0.50 -4.78 13.45
C ILE A 143 -1.53 -5.90 13.25
N ALA A 144 -2.39 -6.15 14.25
CA ALA A 144 -3.52 -7.08 14.10
C ALA A 144 -4.42 -6.73 12.91
N PHE A 145 -4.44 -5.45 12.49
CA PHE A 145 -5.13 -5.04 11.27
C PHE A 145 -4.63 -5.80 10.03
N LEU A 146 -3.36 -6.13 9.96
CA LEU A 146 -2.79 -6.89 8.85
C LEU A 146 -3.19 -8.37 8.87
N LEU A 147 -3.60 -8.90 10.01
CA LEU A 147 -4.02 -10.30 10.17
C LEU A 147 -5.44 -10.58 9.68
N GLY A 148 -6.21 -9.53 9.35
CA GLY A 148 -7.45 -9.65 8.58
C GLY A 148 -8.59 -10.38 9.30
N LYS A 149 -8.97 -9.89 10.46
CA LYS A 149 -10.32 -10.08 11.04
C LYS A 149 -10.89 -8.74 11.46
N THR A 150 -10.34 -7.66 10.93
CA THR A 150 -10.60 -6.31 11.39
C THR A 150 -11.71 -5.68 10.59
N LYS A 151 -12.46 -4.89 11.28
CA LYS A 151 -13.30 -3.85 10.70
C LYS A 151 -12.81 -2.53 11.29
N LEU A 152 -12.07 -1.77 10.50
CA LEU A 152 -11.45 -0.51 10.95
C LEU A 152 -12.46 0.39 11.65
N GLU A 153 -13.69 0.48 11.12
CA GLU A 153 -14.77 1.27 11.73
C GLU A 153 -15.19 0.76 13.13
N LYS A 154 -15.04 -0.52 13.39
CA LYS A 154 -15.38 -1.10 14.71
C LYS A 154 -14.23 -0.97 15.69
N GLU A 155 -13.01 -1.09 15.19
CA GLU A 155 -11.79 -1.05 16.01
C GLU A 155 -11.38 0.38 16.34
N LEU A 156 -11.62 1.33 15.42
CA LEU A 156 -11.23 2.73 15.56
C LEU A 156 -12.47 3.60 15.84
N GLN A 157 -12.43 4.35 16.94
CA GLN A 157 -13.41 5.41 17.16
C GLN A 157 -12.91 6.74 16.56
N GLY A 158 -13.84 7.60 16.16
CA GLY A 158 -13.53 8.90 15.57
C GLY A 158 -12.81 8.82 14.22
N LEU A 159 -13.09 7.75 13.45
CA LEU A 159 -12.47 7.53 12.15
C LEU A 159 -12.67 8.73 11.22
N SER A 160 -11.59 9.32 10.74
CA SER A 160 -11.57 10.50 9.87
C SER A 160 -10.34 10.48 8.96
N PHE A 161 -10.32 11.34 7.93
CA PHE A 161 -9.07 11.62 7.22
C PHE A 161 -8.17 12.54 8.06
N ALA A 162 -6.86 12.43 7.85
CA ALA A 162 -5.84 13.25 8.48
C ALA A 162 -5.10 14.11 7.44
N PRO A 163 -5.74 15.17 6.86
CA PRO A 163 -5.13 16.01 5.83
C PRO A 163 -3.98 16.88 6.37
N ASP A 164 -3.90 17.04 7.67
CA ASP A 164 -2.83 17.73 8.40
C ASP A 164 -1.54 16.92 8.49
N VAL A 165 -1.59 15.63 8.18
CA VAL A 165 -0.42 14.73 8.21
C VAL A 165 0.07 14.49 6.79
N LYS A 166 1.39 14.72 6.58
CA LYS A 166 2.01 14.47 5.27
C LYS A 166 2.08 12.97 4.99
N ALA A 167 1.53 12.55 3.85
CA ALA A 167 1.68 11.19 3.36
C ALA A 167 3.15 10.85 3.04
N TRP A 168 3.54 9.63 3.28
CA TRP A 168 4.86 9.12 2.91
C TRP A 168 5.01 9.01 1.39
N HIS A 169 3.93 8.61 0.71
CA HIS A 169 3.85 8.62 -0.75
C HIS A 169 2.70 9.52 -1.22
N GLU A 170 2.98 10.28 -2.28
CA GLU A 170 1.96 11.12 -2.92
C GLU A 170 0.80 10.25 -3.46
N GLY A 171 -0.42 10.75 -3.32
CA GLY A 171 -1.64 10.04 -3.73
C GLY A 171 -2.21 9.09 -2.68
N ASN A 172 -1.50 8.80 -1.59
CA ASN A 172 -2.04 8.03 -0.49
C ASN A 172 -3.01 8.85 0.37
N SER A 173 -4.00 8.18 0.95
CA SER A 173 -4.90 8.72 1.96
C SER A 173 -4.43 8.34 3.36
N ILE A 174 -4.60 9.22 4.34
CA ILE A 174 -4.30 8.90 5.73
C ILE A 174 -5.60 8.87 6.53
N LEU A 175 -5.89 7.73 7.14
CA LEU A 175 -6.98 7.53 8.08
C LEU A 175 -6.46 7.77 9.51
N ARG A 176 -7.28 8.41 10.35
CA ARG A 176 -7.02 8.65 11.77
C ARG A 176 -8.13 8.04 12.60
N GLY A 177 -7.80 7.46 13.73
CA GLY A 177 -8.76 7.00 14.71
C GLY A 177 -8.10 6.61 16.01
N VAL A 178 -8.89 6.40 17.07
CA VAL A 178 -8.43 5.92 18.37
C VAL A 178 -8.79 4.45 18.51
N PRO A 179 -7.84 3.54 18.77
CA PRO A 179 -8.15 2.11 18.96
C PRO A 179 -8.98 1.92 20.23
N ARG A 180 -10.24 1.47 20.10
CA ARG A 180 -11.16 1.27 21.24
C ARG A 180 -10.59 0.38 22.31
N ALA A 181 -9.82 -0.58 21.88
CA ALA A 181 -9.26 -1.59 22.76
C ALA A 181 -8.00 -1.14 23.49
N MET A 182 -7.43 0.05 23.14
CA MET A 182 -6.17 0.58 23.67
C MET A 182 -6.26 2.10 23.93
N GLU A 183 -7.46 2.62 24.17
CA GLU A 183 -7.68 4.06 24.33
C GLU A 183 -6.96 4.64 25.57
N ASP A 184 -6.62 3.78 26.53
CA ASP A 184 -5.80 4.11 27.70
C ASP A 184 -4.30 4.21 27.41
N GLN A 185 -3.80 3.60 26.33
CA GLN A 185 -2.38 3.51 25.98
C GLN A 185 -2.04 4.22 24.67
N VAL A 186 -3.02 4.36 23.77
CA VAL A 186 -2.83 4.94 22.43
C VAL A 186 -3.73 6.14 22.25
N GLN A 187 -3.12 7.29 22.02
CA GLN A 187 -3.82 8.55 21.76
C GLN A 187 -4.49 8.53 20.38
N GLN A 188 -3.79 8.05 19.37
CA GLN A 188 -4.31 7.87 18.01
C GLN A 188 -3.49 6.87 17.21
N VAL A 189 -4.11 6.33 16.17
CA VAL A 189 -3.45 5.58 15.11
C VAL A 189 -3.69 6.29 13.79
N LEU A 190 -2.64 6.45 12.99
CA LEU A 190 -2.72 6.92 11.61
C LEU A 190 -2.39 5.75 10.68
N ILE A 191 -3.23 5.51 9.70
CA ILE A 191 -3.06 4.43 8.73
C ILE A 191 -2.98 5.06 7.34
N GLU A 192 -1.81 4.99 6.71
CA GLU A 192 -1.62 5.44 5.34
C GLU A 192 -1.97 4.33 4.37
N VAL A 193 -2.90 4.64 3.46
CA VAL A 193 -3.53 3.71 2.54
C VAL A 193 -3.25 4.13 1.11
N THR A 194 -2.77 3.19 0.29
CA THR A 194 -2.56 3.41 -1.14
C THR A 194 -3.90 3.43 -1.91
N PRO A 195 -3.93 3.95 -3.15
CA PRO A 195 -5.12 3.87 -4.01
C PRO A 195 -5.66 2.44 -4.22
N GLU A 196 -4.78 1.42 -4.11
CA GLU A 196 -5.13 -0.01 -4.20
C GLU A 196 -5.60 -0.60 -2.86
N SER A 197 -5.88 0.25 -1.86
CA SER A 197 -6.34 -0.14 -0.52
C SER A 197 -5.33 -0.97 0.28
N LYS A 198 -4.02 -0.79 0.01
CA LYS A 198 -2.94 -1.40 0.78
C LYS A 198 -2.47 -0.46 1.87
N ILE A 199 -2.16 -1.00 3.03
CA ILE A 199 -1.54 -0.24 4.12
C ILE A 199 -0.06 -0.07 3.79
N ALA A 200 0.37 1.18 3.60
CA ALA A 200 1.77 1.53 3.36
C ALA A 200 2.50 1.89 4.67
N ARG A 201 1.77 2.51 5.63
CA ARG A 201 2.35 2.99 6.87
C ARG A 201 1.29 2.96 7.99
N ILE A 202 1.74 2.64 9.20
CA ILE A 202 0.96 2.77 10.42
C ILE A 202 1.78 3.58 11.40
N LEU A 203 1.22 4.67 11.94
CA LEU A 203 1.79 5.42 13.06
C LEU A 203 0.91 5.23 14.28
N ILE A 204 1.54 5.10 15.42
CA ILE A 204 0.91 4.89 16.72
C ILE A 204 1.45 5.95 17.67
N ASP A 205 0.59 6.85 18.10
CA ASP A 205 0.89 7.84 19.13
C ASP A 205 0.50 7.28 20.49
N GLY A 206 1.46 7.01 21.33
CA GLY A 206 1.24 6.60 22.71
C GLY A 206 0.78 7.74 23.62
N THR A 207 -0.03 7.43 24.61
CA THR A 207 -0.43 8.41 25.66
C THR A 207 0.75 8.85 26.53
N ASP A 208 1.84 8.08 26.52
CA ASP A 208 3.13 8.39 27.17
C ASP A 208 4.05 9.30 26.33
N GLY A 209 3.57 9.76 25.15
CA GLY A 209 4.32 10.56 24.21
C GLY A 209 5.28 9.77 23.31
N SER A 210 5.22 8.45 23.36
CA SER A 210 5.96 7.61 22.40
C SER A 210 5.30 7.63 21.02
N LEU A 211 6.13 7.49 19.98
CA LEU A 211 5.70 7.33 18.59
C LEU A 211 6.31 6.06 18.03
N THR A 212 5.47 5.18 17.48
CA THR A 212 5.91 4.01 16.73
C THR A 212 5.39 4.10 15.30
N GLU A 213 6.29 4.00 14.34
CA GLU A 213 5.95 4.02 12.92
C GLU A 213 6.36 2.72 12.26
N TYR A 214 5.43 2.05 11.59
CA TYR A 214 5.69 0.89 10.73
C TYR A 214 5.50 1.29 9.28
N ARG A 215 6.52 1.12 8.45
CA ARG A 215 6.49 1.27 6.99
C ARG A 215 6.53 -0.09 6.34
N LEU A 216 5.65 -0.33 5.38
CA LEU A 216 5.58 -1.59 4.65
C LEU A 216 5.90 -1.35 3.17
N SER A 217 6.84 -2.11 2.63
CA SER A 217 7.23 -2.06 1.21
C SER A 217 7.31 -3.46 0.61
N ASP A 218 7.43 -3.53 -0.72
CA ASP A 218 7.57 -4.78 -1.47
C ASP A 218 6.52 -5.85 -1.11
N GLN A 219 5.28 -5.42 -0.93
CA GLN A 219 4.19 -6.28 -0.52
C GLN A 219 3.85 -7.29 -1.62
N LYS A 220 3.96 -8.59 -1.29
CA LYS A 220 3.60 -9.72 -2.14
C LYS A 220 2.49 -10.52 -1.48
N GLU A 221 1.39 -10.70 -2.20
CA GLU A 221 0.16 -11.24 -1.67
C GLU A 221 -0.10 -12.66 -2.17
N ASN A 222 -0.78 -13.45 -1.34
CA ASN A 222 -1.23 -14.80 -1.67
C ASN A 222 -0.13 -15.76 -2.12
N LEU A 223 1.09 -15.55 -1.60
CA LEU A 223 2.21 -16.49 -1.77
C LEU A 223 1.94 -17.79 -1.02
N GLU A 224 2.42 -18.89 -1.58
CA GLU A 224 2.42 -20.18 -0.90
C GLU A 224 3.60 -20.23 0.10
N PHE A 225 3.28 -20.32 1.39
CA PHE A 225 4.26 -20.52 2.45
C PHE A 225 4.18 -21.93 3.02
N SER A 226 5.36 -22.55 3.21
CA SER A 226 5.45 -23.78 3.97
C SER A 226 5.06 -23.55 5.43
N GLU A 227 4.47 -24.56 6.06
CA GLU A 227 4.17 -24.53 7.49
C GLU A 227 5.45 -24.39 8.35
N THR A 228 6.60 -24.81 7.83
CA THR A 228 7.90 -24.67 8.50
C THR A 228 8.33 -23.21 8.68
N ASN A 229 7.86 -22.29 7.84
CA ASN A 229 8.14 -20.87 7.99
C ASN A 229 7.61 -20.30 9.32
N PHE A 230 6.57 -20.92 9.88
CA PHE A 230 5.88 -20.45 11.08
C PHE A 230 6.14 -21.33 12.31
N ARG A 231 7.13 -22.23 12.22
CA ARG A 231 7.58 -23.04 13.34
C ARG A 231 8.89 -22.50 13.89
N PHE A 232 9.04 -22.60 15.20
CA PHE A 232 10.28 -22.26 15.89
C PHE A 232 10.57 -23.26 16.98
N SER A 233 11.83 -23.63 17.09
CA SER A 233 12.36 -24.40 18.20
C SER A 233 13.63 -23.68 18.69
N PRO A 234 13.73 -23.36 19.97
CA PRO A 234 14.90 -22.68 20.52
C PRO A 234 16.17 -23.47 20.21
N PRO A 235 17.25 -22.83 19.72
CA PRO A 235 18.54 -23.48 19.58
C PRO A 235 19.11 -24.00 20.92
N GLN A 236 20.05 -24.96 20.85
CA GLN A 236 20.70 -25.47 22.06
C GLN A 236 21.39 -24.33 22.81
N GLY A 237 21.25 -24.32 24.13
CA GLY A 237 21.82 -23.27 24.99
C GLY A 237 21.01 -21.96 25.06
N THR A 238 19.79 -21.95 24.51
CA THR A 238 18.87 -20.84 24.65
C THR A 238 18.12 -20.96 25.98
N GLU A 239 18.10 -19.89 26.75
CA GLU A 239 17.23 -19.76 27.94
C GLU A 239 15.79 -19.54 27.47
N VAL A 240 14.85 -20.35 28.00
CA VAL A 240 13.44 -20.28 27.63
C VAL A 240 12.62 -19.76 28.81
N GLY A 241 11.94 -18.62 28.60
CA GLY A 241 11.01 -18.01 29.54
C GLY A 241 9.57 -18.00 29.04
N GLU A 242 8.64 -17.70 29.94
CA GLU A 242 7.23 -17.48 29.62
C GLU A 242 6.90 -15.97 29.63
N GLY A 243 5.90 -15.61 28.79
CA GLY A 243 5.40 -14.25 28.67
C GLY A 243 6.23 -13.42 27.67
N LEU A 244 5.52 -12.74 26.75
CA LEU A 244 6.10 -11.76 25.83
C LEU A 244 5.84 -10.38 26.42
N ASN A 245 6.62 -9.99 27.41
CA ASN A 245 6.69 -8.59 27.80
C ASN A 245 7.47 -7.92 26.65
N GLY A 246 6.83 -7.00 25.93
CA GLY A 246 7.48 -6.28 24.86
C GLY A 246 8.75 -5.60 25.35
N PRO A 247 9.67 -5.27 24.42
CA PRO A 247 10.83 -4.47 24.74
C PRO A 247 10.41 -3.09 25.25
#